data_6d35939600577d897a722cf0ecbd14a9
#
_entry.id   6d35939600577d897a722cf0ecbd14a9
#
_cell.length_a   1.000
_cell.length_b   1.000
_cell.length_c   1.000
_cell.angle_alpha   90.00
_cell.angle_beta   90.00
_cell.angle_gamma   90.00
#
_symmetry.space_group_name_H-M   'P 1'
#
loop_
_entity.id
_entity.type
_entity.pdbx_description
1 polymer ?
#
loop_
_entity_poly.entity_id
_entity_poly.type
_entity_poly.pdbx_seq_one_letter_code
_entity_poly.pdbx_strand_id
1 'polypeptide(L)'
;MGHVQKLSTFLFVLALALLWGGSVRAASFSASLSVEEGRPGTPVEARFFYNGTLSGVAALRIRLEYDPEVLRFQEVQYGDQLEKGEAATKNEDGVLSTVVTLPGEETSLDIGDLLVCSFLVRGDAPLEKTLLRASVFQVVDGNSEPVQEGMETELALQVLPPPSTDARLLSLVPETGQLTPAFHPEVLEYRLSVPFEVTSMTFAAQPATGASCRVNRESLGAGGSDTLFRITVTAEDGETQRVYQVTVHRQEKEEEPELSQDTRLLSLLPETGQLVPEFEPGILEYSLTVPYEVTAMTFSAQPAEGASCRVNRKNLGAGGSATLFLLTVTAEDGESKRVYQVTVHRQEKEEEPELSQDTRLLSLLP
;
A
#
# COMPACT_ATOMS: atom_id res chain seq x y z
N MET A 1 13.65 3.96 24.69
CA MET A 1 13.38 5.16 25.50
C MET A 1 13.12 6.32 24.56
N GLY A 2 11.90 6.80 24.52
CA GLY A 2 11.47 7.89 23.64
C GLY A 2 9.97 8.04 23.75
N HIS A 3 9.52 8.76 24.76
CA HIS A 3 8.13 9.16 24.94
C HIS A 3 7.70 10.02 23.77
N VAL A 4 6.79 9.52 22.94
CA VAL A 4 5.99 10.36 22.03
C VAL A 4 4.79 10.84 22.81
N GLN A 5 4.87 12.07 23.29
CA GLN A 5 3.74 12.82 23.84
C GLN A 5 2.68 12.94 22.75
N LYS A 6 1.48 12.41 23.03
CA LYS A 6 0.28 12.72 22.30
C LYS A 6 -0.03 14.20 22.54
N LEU A 7 0.29 15.03 21.57
CA LEU A 7 -0.20 16.41 21.52
C LEU A 7 -1.66 16.33 21.15
N SER A 8 -2.53 16.50 22.14
CA SER A 8 -3.94 16.81 21.93
C SER A 8 -4.00 18.19 21.26
N THR A 9 -4.32 18.21 19.98
CA THR A 9 -4.52 19.46 19.23
C THR A 9 -5.86 20.03 19.65
N PHE A 10 -5.86 20.85 20.69
CA PHE A 10 -6.95 21.78 20.94
C PHE A 10 -6.96 22.78 19.79
N LEU A 11 -7.87 22.58 18.86
CA LEU A 11 -8.13 23.56 17.80
C LEU A 11 -8.88 24.73 18.44
N PHE A 12 -8.15 25.74 18.89
CA PHE A 12 -8.69 27.05 19.15
C PHE A 12 -9.13 27.65 17.82
N VAL A 13 -10.41 27.56 17.50
CA VAL A 13 -10.97 28.41 16.47
C VAL A 13 -11.04 29.83 17.04
N LEU A 14 -9.89 30.50 17.01
CA LEU A 14 -9.82 31.93 17.14
C LEU A 14 -10.37 32.52 15.82
N ALA A 15 -11.59 33.01 15.80
CA ALA A 15 -12.10 33.77 14.67
C ALA A 15 -11.18 34.98 14.48
N LEU A 16 -10.29 34.89 13.52
CA LEU A 16 -9.38 35.96 13.09
C LEU A 16 -10.18 36.99 12.30
N ALA A 17 -10.87 37.90 12.97
CA ALA A 17 -11.32 39.13 12.38
C ALA A 17 -10.20 40.17 12.56
N LEU A 18 -9.24 40.13 11.66
CA LEU A 18 -8.21 41.17 11.57
C LEU A 18 -8.48 42.08 10.38
N LEU A 19 -8.60 43.38 10.77
CA LEU A 19 -8.31 44.56 9.96
C LEU A 19 -9.46 45.14 9.12
N TRP A 20 -10.08 46.20 9.62
CA TRP A 20 -9.71 47.61 9.38
C TRP A 20 -10.78 48.55 9.95
N GLY A 21 -10.31 49.59 10.62
CA GLY A 21 -11.16 50.69 11.14
C GLY A 21 -11.52 50.47 12.59
N GLY A 22 -10.89 51.23 13.49
CA GLY A 22 -11.20 51.27 14.91
C GLY A 22 -12.64 51.71 15.21
N SER A 23 -13.57 50.78 15.10
CA SER A 23 -14.83 50.88 15.83
C SER A 23 -14.56 50.32 17.21
N VAL A 24 -14.57 51.15 18.22
CA VAL A 24 -14.73 50.70 19.62
C VAL A 24 -15.95 49.80 19.61
N ARG A 25 -15.75 48.50 19.75
CA ARG A 25 -16.85 47.55 19.84
C ARG A 25 -17.62 47.95 21.11
N ALA A 26 -18.86 48.29 20.98
CA ALA A 26 -19.70 48.62 22.11
C ALA A 26 -19.64 47.49 23.13
N ALA A 27 -19.44 47.80 24.38
CA ALA A 27 -19.46 46.89 25.48
C ALA A 27 -20.73 46.04 25.45
N SER A 28 -20.60 44.72 25.49
CA SER A 28 -21.77 43.83 25.30
C SER A 28 -21.60 42.51 26.04
N PHE A 29 -22.74 41.97 26.45
CA PHE A 29 -22.82 40.57 26.89
C PHE A 29 -22.81 39.63 25.69
N SER A 30 -22.25 38.46 25.89
CA SER A 30 -22.29 37.37 24.90
C SER A 30 -22.38 36.01 25.61
N ALA A 31 -22.86 35.00 24.88
CA ALA A 31 -22.82 33.62 25.34
C ALA A 31 -22.35 32.70 24.22
N SER A 32 -21.72 31.61 24.60
CA SER A 32 -21.20 30.59 23.66
C SER A 32 -21.18 29.21 24.29
N LEU A 33 -21.20 28.17 23.46
CA LEU A 33 -20.86 26.79 23.88
C LEU A 33 -19.42 26.49 23.61
N SER A 34 -18.83 25.60 24.44
CA SER A 34 -17.47 25.07 24.24
C SER A 34 -17.37 24.19 23.02
N VAL A 35 -18.48 23.55 22.60
CA VAL A 35 -18.62 22.69 21.43
C VAL A 35 -19.96 22.87 20.77
N GLU A 36 -20.03 22.72 19.45
CA GLU A 36 -21.29 22.78 18.67
C GLU A 36 -21.86 21.38 18.42
N GLU A 37 -21.07 20.35 18.64
CA GLU A 37 -21.44 18.94 18.49
C GLU A 37 -21.00 18.13 19.72
N GLY A 38 -21.85 17.22 20.18
CA GLY A 38 -21.55 16.36 21.32
C GLY A 38 -22.12 14.97 21.18
N ARG A 39 -21.38 13.99 21.66
CA ARG A 39 -21.83 12.60 21.79
C ARG A 39 -22.21 12.32 23.25
N PRO A 40 -22.91 11.22 23.58
CA PRO A 40 -23.12 10.77 24.94
C PRO A 40 -21.85 10.84 25.79
N GLY A 41 -21.90 11.54 26.93
CA GLY A 41 -20.76 11.73 27.83
C GLY A 41 -19.84 12.92 27.46
N THR A 42 -20.08 13.63 26.35
CA THR A 42 -19.31 14.84 26.00
C THR A 42 -19.57 15.94 27.04
N PRO A 43 -18.52 16.56 27.63
CA PRO A 43 -18.69 17.76 28.45
C PRO A 43 -19.01 18.96 27.55
N VAL A 44 -19.98 19.75 27.95
CA VAL A 44 -20.43 20.98 27.29
C VAL A 44 -20.41 22.09 28.30
N GLU A 45 -19.77 23.21 27.97
CA GLU A 45 -19.80 24.41 28.79
C GLU A 45 -20.56 25.53 28.07
N ALA A 46 -21.51 26.12 28.75
CA ALA A 46 -22.14 27.37 28.33
C ALA A 46 -21.52 28.52 29.09
N ARG A 47 -20.84 29.42 28.39
CA ARG A 47 -20.11 30.56 28.93
C ARG A 47 -20.83 31.83 28.67
N PHE A 48 -21.04 32.64 29.72
CA PHE A 48 -21.49 34.01 29.66
C PHE A 48 -20.28 34.91 29.83
N PHE A 49 -20.07 35.80 28.90
CA PHE A 49 -18.92 36.68 28.83
C PHE A 49 -19.32 38.14 28.66
N TYR A 50 -18.62 39.05 29.33
CA TYR A 50 -18.73 40.46 29.10
C TYR A 50 -17.50 41.01 28.36
N ASN A 51 -17.76 41.75 27.28
CA ASN A 51 -16.72 42.36 26.45
C ASN A 51 -16.77 43.88 26.59
N GLY A 52 -16.07 44.42 27.57
CA GLY A 52 -16.00 45.85 27.84
C GLY A 52 -15.78 46.14 29.29
N THR A 53 -16.04 47.41 29.69
CA THR A 53 -16.09 47.84 31.06
C THR A 53 -17.42 48.53 31.30
N LEU A 54 -18.15 48.12 32.33
CA LEU A 54 -19.44 48.68 32.70
C LEU A 54 -19.40 49.07 34.18
N SER A 55 -19.46 50.35 34.47
CA SER A 55 -19.43 50.88 35.83
C SER A 55 -20.83 51.09 36.40
N GLY A 56 -20.95 51.04 37.73
CA GLY A 56 -22.18 51.32 38.43
C GLY A 56 -23.20 50.19 38.45
N VAL A 57 -22.78 48.96 38.16
CA VAL A 57 -23.64 47.78 38.21
C VAL A 57 -23.79 47.32 39.66
N ALA A 58 -25.00 47.31 40.19
CA ALA A 58 -25.33 46.79 41.49
C ALA A 58 -25.98 45.41 41.44
N ALA A 59 -26.69 45.07 40.36
CA ALA A 59 -27.26 43.74 40.20
C ALA A 59 -27.47 43.38 38.72
N LEU A 60 -27.43 42.07 38.45
CA LEU A 60 -27.81 41.51 37.17
C LEU A 60 -28.39 40.11 37.34
N ARG A 61 -29.14 39.66 36.34
CA ARG A 61 -29.66 38.30 36.27
C ARG A 61 -29.19 37.62 35.01
N ILE A 62 -28.78 36.36 35.16
CA ILE A 62 -28.41 35.47 34.06
C ILE A 62 -29.38 34.30 34.08
N ARG A 63 -29.89 33.94 32.90
CA ARG A 63 -30.76 32.78 32.72
C ARG A 63 -30.27 31.93 31.57
N LEU A 64 -30.20 30.61 31.78
CA LEU A 64 -29.92 29.63 30.77
C LEU A 64 -31.01 28.57 30.78
N GLU A 65 -31.75 28.46 29.70
CA GLU A 65 -32.72 27.40 29.47
C GLU A 65 -32.06 26.29 28.64
N TYR A 66 -32.21 25.07 29.06
CA TYR A 66 -31.64 23.89 28.39
C TYR A 66 -32.62 22.72 28.50
N ASP A 67 -32.48 21.72 27.61
CA ASP A 67 -33.28 20.52 27.66
C ASP A 67 -32.62 19.50 28.65
N PRO A 68 -33.28 19.16 29.78
CA PRO A 68 -32.77 18.23 30.77
C PRO A 68 -32.81 16.75 30.28
N GLU A 69 -33.52 16.43 29.18
CA GLU A 69 -33.47 15.13 28.53
C GLU A 69 -32.20 14.97 27.66
N VAL A 70 -31.61 16.08 27.23
CA VAL A 70 -30.38 16.09 26.42
C VAL A 70 -29.15 16.34 27.29
N LEU A 71 -29.20 17.30 28.18
CA LEU A 71 -28.07 17.77 28.98
C LEU A 71 -28.29 17.54 30.47
N ARG A 72 -27.32 16.89 31.09
CA ARG A 72 -27.26 16.76 32.55
C ARG A 72 -26.38 17.85 33.10
N PHE A 73 -26.98 18.78 33.84
CA PHE A 73 -26.26 19.82 34.56
C PHE A 73 -25.26 19.20 35.56
N GLN A 74 -24.07 19.81 35.67
CA GLN A 74 -22.99 19.40 36.59
C GLN A 74 -22.78 20.47 37.65
N GLU A 75 -22.30 21.63 37.25
CA GLU A 75 -21.93 22.72 38.17
C GLU A 75 -21.98 24.10 37.49
N VAL A 76 -21.91 25.12 38.29
CA VAL A 76 -21.73 26.50 37.90
C VAL A 76 -20.45 27.04 38.50
N GLN A 77 -19.64 27.70 37.68
CA GLN A 77 -18.46 28.45 38.11
C GLN A 77 -18.75 29.95 37.84
N TYR A 78 -18.55 30.76 38.88
CA TYR A 78 -18.66 32.20 38.75
C TYR A 78 -17.33 32.79 38.32
N GLY A 79 -17.35 33.76 37.42
CA GLY A 79 -16.16 34.53 37.06
C GLY A 79 -15.67 35.40 38.21
N ASP A 80 -14.35 35.67 38.24
CA ASP A 80 -13.71 36.44 39.33
C ASP A 80 -14.41 37.76 39.64
N GLN A 81 -15.07 38.35 38.66
CA GLN A 81 -15.80 39.60 38.81
C GLN A 81 -17.05 39.45 39.68
N LEU A 82 -17.69 38.30 39.67
CA LEU A 82 -18.89 38.01 40.44
C LEU A 82 -18.56 37.49 41.84
N GLU A 83 -17.32 37.01 42.08
CA GLU A 83 -16.87 36.61 43.41
C GLU A 83 -16.77 37.76 44.40
N LYS A 84 -16.72 39.01 43.90
CA LYS A 84 -16.70 40.21 44.73
C LYS A 84 -18.09 40.56 45.34
N GLY A 85 -19.13 39.90 44.86
CA GLY A 85 -20.49 40.07 45.26
C GLY A 85 -21.13 38.80 45.80
N GLU A 86 -22.44 38.78 45.87
CA GLU A 86 -23.21 37.59 46.18
C GLU A 86 -23.85 37.06 44.88
N ALA A 87 -23.56 35.82 44.54
CA ALA A 87 -24.17 35.14 43.41
C ALA A 87 -24.83 33.84 43.87
N ALA A 88 -26.07 33.63 43.42
CA ALA A 88 -26.83 32.43 43.74
C ALA A 88 -27.51 31.90 42.47
N THR A 89 -27.27 30.61 42.18
CA THR A 89 -27.90 29.92 41.06
C THR A 89 -28.89 28.87 41.55
N LYS A 90 -30.10 28.90 40.95
CA LYS A 90 -31.13 27.89 41.10
C LYS A 90 -31.29 27.15 39.79
N ASN A 91 -31.36 25.81 39.85
CA ASN A 91 -31.68 24.97 38.72
C ASN A 91 -33.02 24.26 38.93
N GLU A 92 -34.02 24.60 38.13
CA GLU A 92 -35.35 23.99 38.17
C GLU A 92 -35.85 23.73 36.73
N ASP A 93 -36.25 22.50 36.44
CA ASP A 93 -36.93 22.09 35.21
C ASP A 93 -36.20 22.55 33.93
N GLY A 94 -34.87 22.41 33.86
CA GLY A 94 -34.08 22.81 32.70
C GLY A 94 -33.81 24.32 32.61
N VAL A 95 -34.03 25.06 33.69
CA VAL A 95 -33.76 26.49 33.78
C VAL A 95 -32.76 26.76 34.89
N LEU A 96 -31.60 27.27 34.50
CA LEU A 96 -30.61 27.86 35.43
C LEU A 96 -30.91 29.35 35.55
N SER A 97 -31.19 29.81 36.75
CA SER A 97 -31.40 31.22 37.04
C SER A 97 -30.36 31.68 38.08
N THR A 98 -29.49 32.59 37.67
CA THR A 98 -28.48 33.19 38.54
C THR A 98 -28.84 34.63 38.83
N VAL A 99 -28.88 34.98 40.10
CA VAL A 99 -28.99 36.36 40.58
C VAL A 99 -27.66 36.78 41.12
N VAL A 100 -27.17 37.92 40.69
CA VAL A 100 -25.91 38.51 41.14
C VAL A 100 -26.19 39.87 41.77
N THR A 101 -25.65 40.11 42.96
CA THR A 101 -25.61 41.42 43.60
C THR A 101 -24.16 41.81 43.84
N LEU A 102 -23.78 43.00 43.42
CA LEU A 102 -22.43 43.52 43.52
C LEU A 102 -22.37 44.63 44.62
N PRO A 103 -21.26 44.70 45.40
CA PRO A 103 -21.18 45.64 46.48
C PRO A 103 -20.88 47.07 45.96
N GLY A 104 -21.83 48.00 46.13
CA GLY A 104 -21.63 49.44 46.05
C GLY A 104 -21.65 50.09 44.65
N GLU A 105 -21.73 51.43 44.67
CA GLU A 105 -21.83 52.29 43.46
C GLU A 105 -20.55 52.32 42.59
N GLU A 106 -19.40 51.85 43.11
CA GLU A 106 -18.12 51.87 42.39
C GLU A 106 -17.77 50.56 41.71
N THR A 107 -18.66 49.58 41.73
CA THR A 107 -18.35 48.27 41.14
C THR A 107 -18.46 48.30 39.63
N SER A 108 -17.43 47.85 38.94
CA SER A 108 -17.38 47.65 37.48
C SER A 108 -17.35 46.18 37.10
N LEU A 109 -18.04 45.85 36.02
CA LEU A 109 -17.78 44.61 35.27
C LEU A 109 -16.74 44.93 34.23
N ASP A 110 -15.67 44.15 34.20
CA ASP A 110 -14.59 44.23 33.22
C ASP A 110 -14.66 43.06 32.22
N ILE A 111 -13.80 43.09 31.24
CA ILE A 111 -13.70 42.01 30.24
C ILE A 111 -13.43 40.67 30.93
N GLY A 112 -14.25 39.67 30.71
CA GLY A 112 -14.07 38.33 31.25
C GLY A 112 -15.31 37.49 31.36
N ASP A 113 -15.14 36.27 31.79
CA ASP A 113 -16.23 35.36 32.09
C ASP A 113 -17.04 35.85 33.27
N LEU A 114 -18.35 35.79 33.12
CA LEU A 114 -19.32 36.07 34.20
C LEU A 114 -19.72 34.75 34.86
N LEU A 115 -20.07 33.78 34.03
CA LEU A 115 -20.62 32.51 34.47
C LEU A 115 -20.26 31.41 33.47
N VAL A 116 -19.84 30.25 33.96
CA VAL A 116 -19.66 29.03 33.18
C VAL A 116 -20.54 27.93 33.76
N CYS A 117 -21.48 27.47 32.97
CA CYS A 117 -22.36 26.34 33.31
C CYS A 117 -21.86 25.07 32.64
N SER A 118 -21.52 24.05 33.41
CA SER A 118 -21.00 22.79 32.91
C SER A 118 -22.09 21.72 32.85
N PHE A 119 -22.11 20.99 31.73
CA PHE A 119 -23.05 19.90 31.44
C PHE A 119 -22.34 18.68 30.88
N LEU A 120 -23.03 17.54 30.95
CA LEU A 120 -22.70 16.35 30.16
C LEU A 120 -23.87 15.99 29.26
N VAL A 121 -23.58 15.65 27.99
CA VAL A 121 -24.57 15.05 27.09
C VAL A 121 -25.00 13.71 27.67
N ARG A 122 -26.31 13.50 27.82
CA ARG A 122 -26.85 12.27 28.40
C ARG A 122 -26.63 11.07 27.49
N GLY A 123 -26.57 9.89 28.10
CA GLY A 123 -26.39 8.62 27.37
C GLY A 123 -27.60 8.24 26.50
N ASP A 124 -28.75 8.71 26.88
CA ASP A 124 -30.06 8.49 26.25
C ASP A 124 -30.61 9.71 25.50
N ALA A 125 -29.77 10.74 25.29
CA ALA A 125 -30.14 11.97 24.59
C ALA A 125 -30.62 11.67 23.16
N PRO A 126 -31.72 12.31 22.71
CA PRO A 126 -32.17 12.27 21.34
C PRO A 126 -31.08 12.73 20.37
N LEU A 127 -30.94 12.04 19.22
CA LEU A 127 -29.93 12.35 18.19
C LEU A 127 -30.39 13.50 17.29
N GLU A 128 -30.61 14.65 17.90
CA GLU A 128 -31.11 15.83 17.22
C GLU A 128 -30.41 17.11 17.69
N LYS A 129 -30.72 18.20 17.02
CA LYS A 129 -30.23 19.52 17.40
C LYS A 129 -31.07 20.04 18.57
N THR A 130 -30.40 20.37 19.67
CA THR A 130 -31.03 21.07 20.80
C THR A 130 -30.57 22.53 20.83
N LEU A 131 -31.44 23.38 21.37
CA LEU A 131 -31.18 24.81 21.54
C LEU A 131 -31.17 25.16 23.04
N LEU A 132 -30.11 25.88 23.43
CA LEU A 132 -30.05 26.51 24.75
C LEU A 132 -30.34 28.00 24.58
N ARG A 133 -31.22 28.55 25.40
CA ARG A 133 -31.51 30.00 25.42
C ARG A 133 -30.77 30.67 26.54
N ALA A 134 -29.84 31.54 26.18
CA ALA A 134 -29.00 32.27 27.10
C ALA A 134 -29.44 33.73 27.17
N SER A 135 -29.68 34.24 28.34
CA SER A 135 -30.07 35.65 28.53
C SER A 135 -29.40 36.28 29.75
N VAL A 136 -29.11 37.57 29.61
CA VAL A 136 -28.68 38.46 30.69
C VAL A 136 -29.72 39.60 30.73
N PHE A 137 -30.26 39.87 31.87
CA PHE A 137 -31.32 40.89 32.01
C PHE A 137 -31.25 41.55 33.37
N GLN A 138 -32.04 42.63 33.57
CA GLN A 138 -32.05 43.41 34.80
C GLN A 138 -30.65 43.85 35.26
N VAL A 139 -29.90 44.42 34.32
CA VAL A 139 -28.59 45.02 34.62
C VAL A 139 -28.84 46.41 35.17
N VAL A 140 -28.79 46.55 36.50
CA VAL A 140 -29.28 47.77 37.17
C VAL A 140 -28.21 48.31 38.15
N ASP A 141 -28.33 49.58 38.43
CA ASP A 141 -27.56 50.27 39.48
C ASP A 141 -28.18 50.08 40.91
N GLY A 142 -27.62 50.75 41.94
CA GLY A 142 -28.08 50.68 43.29
C GLY A 142 -29.49 51.27 43.52
N ASN A 143 -30.03 52.02 42.58
CA ASN A 143 -31.39 52.59 42.60
C ASN A 143 -32.39 51.74 41.77
N SER A 144 -31.92 50.57 41.25
CA SER A 144 -32.69 49.72 40.35
C SER A 144 -32.98 50.36 38.98
N GLU A 145 -32.20 51.37 38.58
CA GLU A 145 -32.28 51.93 37.23
C GLU A 145 -31.42 51.12 36.24
N PRO A 146 -31.89 50.91 35.02
CA PRO A 146 -31.16 50.17 34.01
C PRO A 146 -29.85 50.87 33.64
N VAL A 147 -28.71 50.11 33.72
CA VAL A 147 -27.38 50.62 33.37
C VAL A 147 -27.03 50.22 31.90
N GLN A 148 -27.49 49.07 31.49
CA GLN A 148 -27.24 48.55 30.13
C GLN A 148 -28.35 47.59 29.70
N GLU A 149 -28.63 47.53 28.42
CA GLU A 149 -29.46 46.46 27.85
C GLU A 149 -28.81 45.09 28.04
N GLY A 150 -29.63 44.12 28.37
CA GLY A 150 -29.22 42.73 28.47
C GLY A 150 -28.95 42.10 27.10
N MET A 151 -28.88 40.80 27.09
CA MET A 151 -28.66 39.97 25.90
C MET A 151 -29.61 38.77 25.93
N GLU A 152 -30.10 38.39 24.77
CA GLU A 152 -30.77 37.11 24.56
C GLU A 152 -30.19 36.46 23.29
N THR A 153 -29.83 35.19 23.37
CA THR A 153 -29.30 34.43 22.22
C THR A 153 -29.62 32.94 22.33
N GLU A 154 -29.71 32.28 21.20
CA GLU A 154 -29.83 30.82 21.11
C GLU A 154 -28.49 30.21 20.77
N LEU A 155 -28.11 29.18 21.52
CA LEU A 155 -26.90 28.40 21.34
C LEU A 155 -27.31 27.00 20.88
N ALA A 156 -26.74 26.53 19.80
CA ALA A 156 -27.11 25.25 19.19
C ALA A 156 -26.09 24.16 19.51
N LEU A 157 -26.58 23.01 19.94
CA LEU A 157 -25.78 21.79 20.12
C LEU A 157 -26.39 20.66 19.29
N GLN A 158 -25.60 20.04 18.41
CA GLN A 158 -25.99 18.84 17.68
C GLN A 158 -25.57 17.61 18.47
N VAL A 159 -26.52 16.74 18.81
CA VAL A 159 -26.23 15.44 19.45
C VAL A 159 -25.93 14.41 18.37
N LEU A 160 -24.75 13.82 18.43
CA LEU A 160 -24.30 12.77 17.54
C LEU A 160 -24.43 11.38 18.19
N PRO A 161 -24.60 10.31 17.40
CA PRO A 161 -24.62 8.96 17.92
C PRO A 161 -23.31 8.60 18.62
N PRO A 162 -23.32 7.62 19.55
CA PRO A 162 -22.08 7.08 20.12
C PRO A 162 -21.16 6.56 19.01
N PRO A 163 -19.83 6.51 19.25
CA PRO A 163 -18.91 5.94 18.29
C PRO A 163 -19.30 4.51 17.92
N SER A 164 -19.20 4.19 16.63
CA SER A 164 -19.52 2.87 16.12
C SER A 164 -18.56 1.80 16.66
N THR A 165 -19.08 0.64 17.05
CA THR A 165 -18.31 -0.56 17.41
C THR A 165 -18.04 -1.47 16.21
N ASP A 166 -18.41 -1.05 14.98
CA ASP A 166 -18.23 -1.86 13.78
C ASP A 166 -16.77 -1.86 13.32
N ALA A 167 -16.08 -2.96 13.59
CA ALA A 167 -14.69 -3.21 13.18
C ALA A 167 -14.60 -4.10 11.94
N ARG A 168 -15.62 -4.17 11.09
CA ARG A 168 -15.58 -5.00 9.88
C ARG A 168 -14.84 -4.30 8.74
N LEU A 169 -14.23 -5.11 7.86
CA LEU A 169 -13.90 -4.66 6.51
C LEU A 169 -15.14 -4.74 5.63
N LEU A 170 -15.31 -3.75 4.77
CA LEU A 170 -16.31 -3.72 3.70
C LEU A 170 -15.76 -4.33 2.42
N SER A 171 -14.45 -4.19 2.20
CA SER A 171 -13.74 -4.82 1.10
C SER A 171 -12.29 -5.12 1.48
N LEU A 172 -11.73 -6.15 0.83
CA LEU A 172 -10.31 -6.53 0.91
C LEU A 172 -9.88 -7.05 -0.46
N VAL A 173 -9.03 -6.28 -1.13
CA VAL A 173 -8.55 -6.61 -2.48
C VAL A 173 -7.02 -6.69 -2.45
N PRO A 174 -6.44 -7.86 -2.74
CA PRO A 174 -4.99 -7.99 -2.90
C PRO A 174 -4.52 -7.33 -4.20
N GLU A 175 -3.33 -6.79 -4.22
CA GLU A 175 -2.69 -6.23 -5.41
C GLU A 175 -2.45 -7.30 -6.48
N THR A 176 -2.09 -8.51 -6.06
CA THR A 176 -1.81 -9.66 -6.93
C THR A 176 -2.45 -10.92 -6.36
N GLY A 177 -2.97 -11.78 -7.23
CA GLY A 177 -3.64 -13.01 -6.85
C GLY A 177 -5.11 -12.84 -6.49
N GLN A 178 -5.74 -13.90 -6.03
CA GLN A 178 -7.16 -13.92 -5.63
C GLN A 178 -7.30 -14.56 -4.25
N LEU A 179 -8.13 -13.96 -3.41
CA LEU A 179 -8.45 -14.51 -2.09
C LEU A 179 -9.25 -15.80 -2.21
N THR A 180 -8.91 -16.77 -1.41
CA THR A 180 -9.65 -18.01 -1.23
C THR A 180 -9.94 -18.21 0.27
N PRO A 181 -11.20 -18.25 0.68
CA PRO A 181 -12.41 -17.99 -0.10
C PRO A 181 -12.48 -16.53 -0.62
N ALA A 182 -13.46 -16.23 -1.49
CA ALA A 182 -13.74 -14.84 -1.88
C ALA A 182 -14.07 -14.00 -0.63
N PHE A 183 -13.71 -12.71 -0.67
CA PHE A 183 -13.88 -11.85 0.48
C PHE A 183 -15.34 -11.78 0.97
N HIS A 184 -15.51 -11.93 2.28
CA HIS A 184 -16.76 -11.70 2.99
C HIS A 184 -16.45 -11.11 4.37
N PRO A 185 -17.16 -10.07 4.84
CA PRO A 185 -16.83 -9.36 6.09
C PRO A 185 -16.75 -10.23 7.36
N GLU A 186 -17.44 -11.34 7.39
CA GLU A 186 -17.45 -12.26 8.56
C GLU A 186 -16.40 -13.38 8.47
N VAL A 187 -15.74 -13.54 7.32
CA VAL A 187 -14.63 -14.48 7.17
C VAL A 187 -13.35 -13.79 7.58
N LEU A 188 -12.58 -14.42 8.46
CA LEU A 188 -11.37 -13.82 9.03
C LEU A 188 -10.08 -14.41 8.49
N GLU A 189 -10.16 -15.54 7.80
CA GLU A 189 -8.99 -16.25 7.29
C GLU A 189 -9.07 -16.46 5.78
N TYR A 190 -8.03 -16.07 5.09
CA TYR A 190 -7.90 -16.15 3.63
C TYR A 190 -6.55 -16.71 3.24
N ARG A 191 -6.51 -17.26 2.02
CA ARG A 191 -5.28 -17.68 1.37
C ARG A 191 -5.24 -17.15 -0.04
N LEU A 192 -4.03 -16.92 -0.55
CA LEU A 192 -3.78 -16.64 -1.96
C LEU A 192 -2.38 -17.11 -2.34
N SER A 193 -2.15 -17.31 -3.64
CA SER A 193 -0.84 -17.65 -4.19
C SER A 193 -0.39 -16.57 -5.14
N VAL A 194 0.91 -16.27 -5.13
CA VAL A 194 1.54 -15.30 -6.01
C VAL A 194 2.77 -15.90 -6.70
N PRO A 195 3.15 -15.44 -7.90
CA PRO A 195 4.37 -15.85 -8.58
C PRO A 195 5.63 -15.57 -7.77
N PHE A 196 6.72 -16.28 -8.11
CA PHE A 196 8.03 -16.13 -7.46
C PHE A 196 8.57 -14.70 -7.50
N GLU A 197 8.32 -13.95 -8.57
CA GLU A 197 8.83 -12.59 -8.79
C GLU A 197 8.24 -11.57 -7.82
N VAL A 198 7.07 -11.88 -7.22
CA VAL A 198 6.41 -11.01 -6.24
C VAL A 198 7.14 -11.10 -4.91
N THR A 199 7.75 -10.01 -4.48
CA THR A 199 8.53 -9.93 -3.23
C THR A 199 7.83 -9.15 -2.13
N SER A 200 6.79 -8.41 -2.48
CA SER A 200 5.96 -7.62 -1.55
C SER A 200 4.48 -7.74 -1.92
N MET A 201 3.61 -7.44 -0.98
CA MET A 201 2.18 -7.51 -1.15
C MET A 201 1.50 -6.36 -0.43
N THR A 202 0.60 -5.69 -1.14
CA THR A 202 -0.29 -4.68 -0.57
C THR A 202 -1.75 -5.13 -0.68
N PHE A 203 -2.58 -4.57 0.19
CA PHE A 203 -4.01 -4.84 0.24
C PHE A 203 -4.79 -3.53 0.26
N ALA A 204 -5.68 -3.34 -0.71
CA ALA A 204 -6.68 -2.30 -0.62
C ALA A 204 -7.79 -2.79 0.33
N ALA A 205 -7.76 -2.30 1.55
CA ALA A 205 -8.71 -2.65 2.61
C ALA A 205 -9.59 -1.44 2.95
N GLN A 206 -10.90 -1.61 2.85
CA GLN A 206 -11.86 -0.57 3.20
C GLN A 206 -12.57 -0.97 4.51
N PRO A 207 -12.29 -0.32 5.63
CA PRO A 207 -13.01 -0.56 6.87
C PRO A 207 -14.40 0.06 6.87
N ALA A 208 -15.23 -0.30 7.84
CA ALA A 208 -16.51 0.33 8.13
C ALA A 208 -16.34 1.84 8.39
N THR A 209 -17.43 2.60 8.24
CA THR A 209 -17.41 4.06 8.41
C THR A 209 -16.90 4.45 9.81
N GLY A 210 -15.94 5.37 9.86
CA GLY A 210 -15.28 5.79 11.10
C GLY A 210 -14.19 4.85 11.62
N ALA A 211 -14.13 3.61 11.14
CA ALA A 211 -13.09 2.66 11.53
C ALA A 211 -11.77 2.91 10.75
N SER A 212 -10.68 2.43 11.32
CA SER A 212 -9.34 2.46 10.69
C SER A 212 -8.80 1.05 10.51
N CYS A 213 -7.89 0.85 9.55
CA CYS A 213 -7.22 -0.44 9.40
C CYS A 213 -5.71 -0.29 9.27
N ARG A 214 -4.98 -1.34 9.69
CA ARG A 214 -3.53 -1.42 9.63
C ARG A 214 -3.09 -2.83 9.24
N VAL A 215 -2.16 -2.91 8.28
CA VAL A 215 -1.49 -4.15 7.88
C VAL A 215 -0.15 -4.25 8.61
N ASN A 216 0.21 -5.45 9.09
CA ASN A 216 1.39 -5.66 9.92
C ASN A 216 2.71 -5.66 9.15
N ARG A 217 2.69 -5.94 7.86
CA ARG A 217 3.88 -6.03 6.99
C ARG A 217 3.53 -5.84 5.52
N GLU A 218 4.55 -5.70 4.68
CA GLU A 218 4.43 -5.59 3.22
C GLU A 218 5.30 -6.64 2.49
N SER A 219 6.38 -7.14 3.12
CA SER A 219 7.31 -8.07 2.50
C SER A 219 6.85 -9.52 2.59
N LEU A 220 7.08 -10.28 1.50
CA LEU A 220 6.91 -11.72 1.44
C LEU A 220 8.19 -12.46 1.89
N GLY A 221 8.03 -13.72 2.28
CA GLY A 221 9.12 -14.64 2.55
C GLY A 221 9.82 -15.14 1.30
N ALA A 222 10.70 -16.15 1.47
CA ALA A 222 11.38 -16.81 0.36
C ALA A 222 10.40 -17.48 -0.61
N GLY A 223 10.84 -17.78 -1.82
CA GLY A 223 10.08 -18.65 -2.74
C GLY A 223 9.77 -20.00 -2.09
N GLY A 224 8.60 -20.56 -2.37
CA GLY A 224 8.09 -21.77 -1.76
C GLY A 224 7.57 -21.63 -0.32
N SER A 225 7.55 -20.40 0.23
CA SER A 225 7.12 -20.18 1.62
C SER A 225 5.79 -19.47 1.74
N ASP A 226 5.15 -19.67 2.89
CA ASP A 226 3.94 -18.98 3.30
C ASP A 226 4.28 -17.77 4.15
N THR A 227 3.60 -16.64 3.89
CA THR A 227 3.73 -15.41 4.67
C THR A 227 2.36 -15.02 5.22
N LEU A 228 2.26 -14.84 6.54
CA LEU A 228 1.03 -14.43 7.19
C LEU A 228 0.96 -12.90 7.32
N PHE A 229 -0.06 -12.32 6.72
CA PHE A 229 -0.46 -10.93 6.88
C PHE A 229 -1.61 -10.84 7.88
N ARG A 230 -1.54 -9.83 8.75
CA ARG A 230 -2.61 -9.49 9.68
C ARG A 230 -3.09 -8.09 9.41
N ILE A 231 -4.37 -7.95 9.14
CA ILE A 231 -5.04 -6.67 8.91
C ILE A 231 -5.91 -6.43 10.12
N THR A 232 -5.47 -5.53 10.98
CA THR A 232 -6.20 -5.14 12.19
C THR A 232 -7.09 -3.95 11.87
N VAL A 233 -8.38 -4.12 12.06
CA VAL A 233 -9.38 -3.06 11.96
C VAL A 233 -9.74 -2.63 13.36
N THR A 234 -9.69 -1.31 13.60
CA THR A 234 -10.12 -0.69 14.86
C THR A 234 -11.35 0.15 14.56
N ALA A 235 -12.45 -0.11 15.24
CA ALA A 235 -13.70 0.63 15.09
C ALA A 235 -13.57 2.10 15.51
N GLU A 236 -14.60 2.89 15.24
CA GLU A 236 -14.63 4.33 15.58
C GLU A 236 -14.47 4.56 17.09
N ASP A 237 -14.94 3.62 17.94
CA ASP A 237 -14.81 3.69 19.40
C ASP A 237 -13.36 3.64 19.90
N GLY A 238 -12.41 3.26 19.04
CA GLY A 238 -10.99 3.11 19.35
C GLY A 238 -10.65 1.87 20.18
N GLU A 239 -11.64 1.10 20.61
CA GLU A 239 -11.48 -0.06 21.51
C GLU A 239 -11.80 -1.38 20.81
N THR A 240 -12.89 -1.45 20.05
CA THR A 240 -13.33 -2.65 19.35
C THR A 240 -12.42 -2.95 18.17
N GLN A 241 -11.84 -4.17 18.15
CA GLN A 241 -10.93 -4.58 17.09
C GLN A 241 -11.35 -5.91 16.47
N ARG A 242 -11.07 -6.05 15.17
CA ARG A 242 -11.19 -7.30 14.41
C ARG A 242 -9.93 -7.51 13.58
N VAL A 243 -9.45 -8.75 13.53
CA VAL A 243 -8.22 -9.10 12.79
C VAL A 243 -8.56 -10.08 11.67
N TYR A 244 -8.23 -9.70 10.44
CA TYR A 244 -8.27 -10.55 9.28
C TYR A 244 -6.87 -11.09 9.00
N GLN A 245 -6.76 -12.37 8.67
CA GLN A 245 -5.52 -13.05 8.38
C GLN A 245 -5.49 -13.49 6.92
N VAL A 246 -4.42 -13.16 6.22
CA VAL A 246 -4.20 -13.58 4.84
C VAL A 246 -2.88 -14.32 4.76
N THR A 247 -2.92 -15.61 4.46
CA THR A 247 -1.74 -16.42 4.18
C THR A 247 -1.43 -16.32 2.70
N VAL A 248 -0.30 -15.73 2.37
CA VAL A 248 0.19 -15.60 0.99
C VAL A 248 1.26 -16.65 0.75
N HIS A 249 0.99 -17.56 -0.17
CA HIS A 249 1.96 -18.53 -0.67
C HIS A 249 2.72 -17.94 -1.85
N ARG A 250 4.04 -17.79 -1.71
CA ARG A 250 4.92 -17.38 -2.81
C ARG A 250 5.44 -18.62 -3.51
N GLN A 251 5.15 -18.76 -4.82
CA GLN A 251 5.60 -19.92 -5.60
C GLN A 251 7.12 -20.08 -5.55
N GLU A 252 7.60 -21.30 -5.76
CA GLU A 252 9.03 -21.56 -5.96
C GLU A 252 9.50 -20.98 -7.29
N LYS A 253 10.79 -20.72 -7.40
CA LYS A 253 11.40 -20.36 -8.67
C LYS A 253 11.32 -21.56 -9.61
N GLU A 254 10.71 -21.39 -10.76
CA GLU A 254 10.75 -22.38 -11.82
C GLU A 254 12.23 -22.55 -12.27
N GLU A 255 12.79 -23.75 -12.07
CA GLU A 255 14.13 -24.06 -12.58
C GLU A 255 14.03 -24.20 -14.09
N GLU A 256 14.81 -23.41 -14.84
CA GLU A 256 14.97 -23.62 -16.27
C GLU A 256 15.62 -25.00 -16.48
N PRO A 257 15.11 -25.84 -17.42
CA PRO A 257 15.69 -27.15 -17.68
C PRO A 257 17.16 -26.98 -18.10
N GLU A 258 18.05 -27.74 -17.46
CA GLU A 258 19.47 -27.74 -17.84
C GLU A 258 19.61 -28.24 -19.28
N LEU A 259 20.21 -27.43 -20.16
CA LEU A 259 20.47 -27.78 -21.54
C LEU A 259 21.50 -28.90 -21.62
N SER A 260 21.29 -29.84 -22.54
CA SER A 260 22.19 -31.00 -22.73
C SER A 260 23.59 -30.56 -23.15
N GLN A 261 24.63 -31.18 -22.54
CA GLN A 261 26.03 -31.02 -22.90
C GLN A 261 26.54 -32.16 -23.81
N ASP A 262 25.63 -32.99 -24.35
CA ASP A 262 26.00 -34.11 -25.18
C ASP A 262 26.48 -33.66 -26.56
N THR A 263 27.80 -33.89 -26.80
CA THR A 263 28.49 -33.52 -28.03
C THR A 263 28.75 -34.72 -28.95
N ARG A 264 28.12 -35.87 -28.71
CA ARG A 264 28.38 -37.08 -29.52
C ARG A 264 27.69 -37.01 -30.88
N LEU A 265 28.32 -37.57 -31.89
CA LEU A 265 27.62 -38.04 -33.08
C LEU A 265 26.99 -39.40 -32.79
N LEU A 266 25.77 -39.62 -33.22
CA LEU A 266 25.06 -40.90 -33.19
C LEU A 266 25.34 -41.72 -34.45
N SER A 267 25.59 -41.02 -35.57
CA SER A 267 26.05 -41.66 -36.82
C SER A 267 26.90 -40.70 -37.65
N LEU A 268 27.79 -41.25 -38.44
CA LEU A 268 28.61 -40.54 -39.42
C LEU A 268 28.79 -41.43 -40.66
N LEU A 269 28.18 -41.01 -41.76
CA LEU A 269 28.19 -41.74 -43.02
C LEU A 269 28.80 -40.86 -44.11
N PRO A 270 29.91 -41.25 -44.73
CA PRO A 270 30.45 -40.59 -45.91
C PRO A 270 29.59 -40.90 -47.14
N GLU A 271 29.44 -39.96 -48.06
CA GLU A 271 28.73 -40.15 -49.32
C GLU A 271 29.43 -41.18 -50.21
N THR A 272 30.77 -41.23 -50.16
CA THR A 272 31.62 -42.17 -50.93
C THR A 272 32.74 -42.70 -50.06
N GLY A 273 33.07 -44.00 -50.19
CA GLY A 273 34.09 -44.67 -49.38
C GLY A 273 33.54 -45.20 -48.08
N GLN A 274 34.45 -45.84 -47.32
CA GLN A 274 34.11 -46.36 -45.98
C GLN A 274 35.07 -45.77 -44.93
N LEU A 275 34.55 -45.44 -43.76
CA LEU A 275 35.39 -45.00 -42.66
C LEU A 275 36.23 -46.09 -42.09
N VAL A 276 37.48 -45.78 -41.79
CA VAL A 276 38.41 -46.66 -41.11
C VAL A 276 38.97 -45.91 -39.87
N PRO A 277 38.75 -46.42 -38.69
CA PRO A 277 37.86 -47.53 -38.34
C PRO A 277 36.39 -47.28 -38.67
N GLU A 278 35.57 -48.32 -38.51
CA GLU A 278 34.08 -48.13 -38.57
C GLU A 278 33.62 -47.12 -37.53
N PHE A 279 32.54 -46.37 -37.84
CA PHE A 279 32.10 -45.30 -36.97
C PHE A 279 31.66 -45.80 -35.59
N GLU A 280 32.28 -45.23 -34.53
CA GLU A 280 31.87 -45.34 -33.13
C GLU A 280 31.85 -43.94 -32.48
N PRO A 281 30.83 -43.59 -31.69
CA PRO A 281 30.73 -42.25 -31.10
C PRO A 281 31.90 -41.76 -30.27
N GLY A 282 32.70 -42.70 -29.74
CA GLY A 282 33.88 -42.42 -28.92
C GLY A 282 35.16 -42.19 -29.69
N ILE A 283 35.22 -42.60 -30.99
CA ILE A 283 36.37 -42.42 -31.85
C ILE A 283 36.29 -41.07 -32.54
N LEU A 284 37.35 -40.31 -32.50
CA LEU A 284 37.37 -38.94 -33.02
C LEU A 284 38.14 -38.79 -34.33
N GLU A 285 38.92 -39.79 -34.72
CA GLU A 285 39.79 -39.75 -35.88
C GLU A 285 39.47 -40.92 -36.82
N TYR A 286 39.19 -40.58 -38.07
CA TYR A 286 38.85 -41.53 -39.12
C TYR A 286 39.65 -41.22 -40.37
N SER A 287 39.83 -42.26 -41.22
CA SER A 287 40.33 -42.13 -42.58
C SER A 287 39.39 -42.82 -43.57
N LEU A 288 39.42 -42.39 -44.80
CA LEU A 288 38.79 -43.10 -45.91
C LEU A 288 39.50 -42.78 -47.22
N THR A 289 39.36 -43.69 -48.22
CA THR A 289 39.93 -43.50 -49.56
C THR A 289 38.78 -43.35 -50.57
N VAL A 290 38.91 -42.41 -51.49
CA VAL A 290 37.94 -42.14 -52.57
C VAL A 290 38.64 -42.18 -53.92
N PRO A 291 37.95 -42.58 -55.01
CA PRO A 291 38.46 -42.54 -56.38
C PRO A 291 38.89 -41.11 -56.81
N TYR A 292 39.75 -41.04 -57.85
CA TYR A 292 40.25 -39.78 -58.39
C TYR A 292 39.14 -38.81 -58.86
N GLU A 293 38.03 -39.34 -59.39
CA GLU A 293 36.91 -38.55 -59.92
C GLU A 293 36.18 -37.80 -58.87
N VAL A 294 36.26 -38.16 -57.57
CA VAL A 294 35.58 -37.50 -56.48
C VAL A 294 36.38 -36.24 -56.13
N THR A 295 35.75 -35.08 -56.37
CA THR A 295 36.35 -33.76 -56.12
C THR A 295 35.80 -33.05 -54.90
N ALA A 296 34.68 -33.53 -54.36
CA ALA A 296 34.03 -33.03 -53.17
C ALA A 296 33.52 -34.20 -52.33
N MET A 297 33.32 -33.93 -51.01
CA MET A 297 32.87 -34.93 -50.06
C MET A 297 31.82 -34.35 -49.16
N THR A 298 30.74 -35.07 -48.96
CA THR A 298 29.70 -34.76 -47.98
C THR A 298 29.60 -35.88 -46.95
N PHE A 299 29.14 -35.54 -45.79
CA PHE A 299 28.93 -36.45 -44.66
C PHE A 299 27.50 -36.29 -44.14
N SER A 300 26.77 -37.39 -44.05
CA SER A 300 25.54 -37.43 -43.25
C SER A 300 25.92 -37.71 -41.82
N ALA A 301 25.82 -36.70 -40.97
CA ALA A 301 26.18 -36.77 -39.56
C ALA A 301 24.94 -36.48 -38.72
N GLN A 302 24.58 -37.39 -37.80
CA GLN A 302 23.49 -37.21 -36.87
C GLN A 302 24.07 -36.92 -35.49
N PRO A 303 23.97 -35.66 -34.97
CA PRO A 303 24.38 -35.36 -33.62
C PRO A 303 23.34 -35.85 -32.59
N ALA A 304 23.71 -35.83 -31.30
CA ALA A 304 22.79 -36.04 -30.19
C ALA A 304 21.62 -35.06 -30.22
N GLU A 305 20.57 -35.40 -29.51
CA GLU A 305 19.36 -34.57 -29.44
C GLU A 305 19.66 -33.13 -28.98
N GLY A 306 19.12 -32.14 -29.64
CA GLY A 306 19.40 -30.73 -29.39
C GLY A 306 20.74 -30.21 -29.90
N ALA A 307 21.71 -31.10 -30.23
CA ALA A 307 23.02 -30.71 -30.73
C ALA A 307 23.02 -30.43 -32.22
N SER A 308 24.00 -29.66 -32.70
CA SER A 308 24.22 -29.36 -34.11
C SER A 308 25.61 -29.83 -34.59
N CYS A 309 25.73 -30.18 -35.88
CA CYS A 309 27.01 -30.55 -36.48
C CYS A 309 27.33 -29.64 -37.67
N ARG A 310 28.57 -29.17 -37.72
CA ARG A 310 29.11 -28.36 -38.84
C ARG A 310 30.38 -28.91 -39.39
N VAL A 311 30.46 -29.05 -40.72
CA VAL A 311 31.66 -29.48 -41.44
C VAL A 311 32.42 -28.26 -41.96
N ASN A 312 33.75 -28.25 -41.82
CA ASN A 312 34.60 -27.11 -42.16
C ASN A 312 34.76 -26.84 -43.66
N ARG A 313 34.62 -27.86 -44.52
CA ARG A 313 34.81 -27.77 -45.97
C ARG A 313 34.03 -28.85 -46.75
N LYS A 314 33.97 -28.71 -48.07
CA LYS A 314 33.33 -29.67 -48.96
C LYS A 314 34.30 -30.23 -50.02
N ASN A 315 35.33 -29.47 -50.44
CA ASN A 315 36.19 -29.81 -51.55
C ASN A 315 37.39 -30.63 -51.09
N LEU A 316 37.75 -31.58 -51.89
CA LEU A 316 38.98 -32.37 -51.75
C LEU A 316 40.17 -31.66 -52.41
N GLY A 317 41.38 -32.03 -51.99
CA GLY A 317 42.60 -31.60 -52.60
C GLY A 317 42.88 -32.27 -53.96
N ALA A 318 44.12 -32.14 -54.53
CA ALA A 318 44.50 -32.75 -55.77
C ALA A 318 44.51 -34.31 -55.68
N GLY A 319 44.46 -34.98 -56.79
CA GLY A 319 44.68 -36.44 -56.83
C GLY A 319 46.00 -36.81 -56.16
N GLY A 320 46.02 -37.91 -55.42
CA GLY A 320 47.16 -38.35 -54.62
C GLY A 320 47.34 -37.64 -53.27
N SER A 321 46.45 -36.64 -52.95
CA SER A 321 46.55 -35.90 -51.70
C SER A 321 45.57 -36.38 -50.65
N ALA A 322 45.90 -36.08 -49.37
CA ALA A 322 45.00 -36.23 -48.24
C ALA A 322 44.35 -34.90 -47.85
N THR A 323 43.03 -34.88 -47.57
CA THR A 323 42.27 -33.69 -47.14
C THR A 323 41.66 -33.98 -45.80
N LEU A 324 41.90 -33.10 -44.82
CA LEU A 324 41.30 -33.18 -43.49
C LEU A 324 39.97 -32.45 -43.42
N PHE A 325 38.94 -33.16 -43.02
CA PHE A 325 37.62 -32.65 -42.69
C PHE A 325 37.45 -32.60 -41.18
N LEU A 326 36.95 -31.47 -40.66
CA LEU A 326 36.60 -31.27 -39.25
C LEU A 326 35.09 -31.15 -39.13
N LEU A 327 34.51 -32.10 -38.41
CA LEU A 327 33.06 -32.07 -38.07
C LEU A 327 32.97 -31.61 -36.63
N THR A 328 32.54 -30.39 -36.43
CA THR A 328 32.35 -29.80 -35.09
C THR A 328 30.91 -30.00 -34.66
N VAL A 329 30.72 -30.75 -33.60
CA VAL A 329 29.44 -30.90 -32.91
C VAL A 329 29.39 -29.93 -31.78
N THR A 330 28.30 -29.14 -31.72
CA THR A 330 28.00 -28.21 -30.62
C THR A 330 26.74 -28.72 -29.92
N ALA A 331 26.82 -28.93 -28.62
CA ALA A 331 25.73 -29.43 -27.80
C ALA A 331 24.57 -28.38 -27.73
N GLU A 332 23.47 -28.78 -27.13
CA GLU A 332 22.29 -27.92 -26.92
C GLU A 332 22.60 -26.66 -26.08
N ASP A 333 23.53 -26.76 -25.11
CA ASP A 333 24.01 -25.65 -24.28
C ASP A 333 24.70 -24.53 -25.09
N GLY A 334 25.04 -24.77 -26.38
CA GLY A 334 25.74 -23.84 -27.27
C GLY A 334 27.23 -23.63 -26.93
N GLU A 335 27.73 -24.16 -25.82
CA GLU A 335 29.09 -23.97 -25.31
C GLU A 335 29.95 -25.23 -25.50
N SER A 336 29.43 -26.38 -25.12
CA SER A 336 30.12 -27.67 -25.21
C SER A 336 30.33 -28.09 -26.66
N LYS A 337 31.60 -28.44 -27.03
CA LYS A 337 31.97 -28.78 -28.41
C LYS A 337 32.86 -30.02 -28.47
N ARG A 338 32.66 -30.81 -29.53
CA ARG A 338 33.52 -31.94 -29.87
C ARG A 338 33.82 -31.91 -31.37
N VAL A 339 35.05 -32.26 -31.73
CA VAL A 339 35.47 -32.28 -33.12
C VAL A 339 35.85 -33.71 -33.52
N TYR A 340 35.22 -34.20 -34.57
CA TYR A 340 35.59 -35.45 -35.25
C TYR A 340 36.42 -35.08 -36.49
N GLN A 341 37.48 -35.81 -36.74
CA GLN A 341 38.43 -35.61 -37.83
C GLN A 341 38.31 -36.74 -38.83
N VAL A 342 38.13 -36.41 -40.09
CA VAL A 342 38.10 -37.41 -41.17
C VAL A 342 39.13 -37.02 -42.21
N THR A 343 40.18 -37.87 -42.36
CA THR A 343 41.17 -37.70 -43.40
C THR A 343 40.76 -38.49 -44.65
N VAL A 344 40.49 -37.77 -45.72
CA VAL A 344 40.08 -38.35 -46.99
C VAL A 344 41.25 -38.40 -47.93
N HIS A 345 41.67 -39.60 -48.30
CA HIS A 345 42.76 -39.89 -49.29
C HIS A 345 42.12 -39.99 -50.68
N ARG A 346 42.48 -39.08 -51.61
CA ARG A 346 42.01 -39.10 -52.98
C ARG A 346 43.03 -39.84 -53.79
N GLN A 347 42.65 -40.93 -54.54
CA GLN A 347 43.53 -41.69 -55.39
C GLN A 347 44.21 -40.83 -56.47
N GLU A 348 45.36 -41.24 -56.91
CA GLU A 348 46.01 -40.65 -58.10
C GLU A 348 45.21 -40.98 -59.36
N LYS A 349 45.40 -40.19 -60.40
CA LYS A 349 44.81 -40.48 -61.69
C LYS A 349 45.54 -41.73 -62.25
N GLU A 350 44.78 -42.76 -62.54
CA GLU A 350 45.36 -43.89 -63.33
C GLU A 350 45.85 -43.39 -64.69
N GLU A 351 47.12 -43.48 -64.89
CA GLU A 351 47.65 -43.23 -66.23
C GLU A 351 47.20 -44.40 -67.18
N GLU A 352 46.50 -44.08 -68.21
CA GLU A 352 46.19 -45.04 -69.26
C GLU A 352 47.54 -45.54 -69.80
N PRO A 353 47.77 -46.89 -69.91
CA PRO A 353 48.97 -47.37 -70.44
C PRO A 353 49.15 -46.86 -71.91
N GLU A 354 50.26 -46.15 -72.12
CA GLU A 354 50.60 -45.73 -73.48
C GLU A 354 50.63 -46.97 -74.42
N LEU A 355 49.70 -47.01 -75.36
CA LEU A 355 49.72 -48.02 -76.41
C LEU A 355 51.02 -47.88 -77.24
N SER A 356 51.91 -48.83 -77.06
CA SER A 356 53.13 -48.90 -77.87
C SER A 356 52.80 -48.81 -79.38
N GLN A 357 53.26 -47.74 -80.00
CA GLN A 357 53.18 -47.58 -81.49
C GLN A 357 54.27 -48.37 -82.22
N ASP A 358 54.72 -49.57 -81.74
CA ASP A 358 55.69 -50.40 -82.47
C ASP A 358 54.98 -51.19 -83.55
N THR A 359 54.91 -50.61 -84.72
CA THR A 359 54.46 -51.23 -86.01
C THR A 359 55.64 -51.83 -86.75
N ARG A 360 56.35 -52.71 -86.13
CA ARG A 360 57.33 -53.51 -86.91
C ARG A 360 56.69 -54.73 -87.54
N LEU A 361 56.44 -54.58 -88.80
CA LEU A 361 56.09 -55.68 -89.69
C LEU A 361 57.29 -56.69 -89.73
N LEU A 362 57.14 -57.83 -89.06
CA LEU A 362 58.05 -58.96 -89.30
C LEU A 362 57.64 -59.59 -90.65
N SER A 363 58.56 -59.41 -91.59
CA SER A 363 58.45 -59.94 -92.95
C SER A 363 58.27 -61.46 -92.96
N LEU A 364 57.25 -61.92 -93.63
CA LEU A 364 57.10 -63.28 -94.13
C LEU A 364 58.15 -63.54 -95.26
N LEU A 365 58.94 -64.50 -95.08
CA LEU A 365 59.68 -65.13 -96.16
C LEU A 365 59.54 -66.65 -96.10
N PRO A 366 59.66 -67.33 -97.17
CA PRO A 366 58.86 -68.40 -97.69
C PRO A 366 59.12 -69.75 -97.10
#